data_a9677e27a08eec39a2799b58ecda8519
#
_entry.id   a9677e27a08eec39a2799b58ecda8519
#
_cell.length_a   1.000
_cell.length_b   1.000
_cell.length_c   1.000
_cell.angle_alpha   90.00
_cell.angle_beta   90.00
_cell.angle_gamma   90.00
#
_symmetry.space_group_name_H-M   'P 1'
#
loop_
_entity.id
_entity.type
_entity.pdbx_description
1 polymer ?
#
loop_
_entity_poly.entity_id
_entity_poly.type
_entity_poly.pdbx_seq_one_letter_code
_entity_poly.pdbx_strand_id
1 'polypeptide(L)'
;IVIGVVVALVASLVKKDGSFTPKDIIGAMEAGAKSAVGVACACACAGMIVGVVTLTGFGLKIAEVIVLIAQGKLIPTLLLTMVASIILGMGLPTTAKYIVLATMAVPAITKLGVNLMSAHLFILYFGVVADVTPPVALAAYAGAGIAGSNSMKTGVQAFKLAIGAFIIPYIFVINPHLIMVDSVVGTTVNWLPVTAALPTIATALIGTVCLAGTVEAYLFGKLRAWQRVILVVAAFGLLDPKLLTDAIGFGALVLT
;
A
#
# COMPACT_ATOMS: atom_id res chain seq x y z
N ILE A 1 14.80 -15.73 -7.08
CA ILE A 1 16.27 -15.61 -6.87
C ILE A 1 17.00 -16.36 -7.99
N VAL A 2 16.79 -17.69 -8.19
CA VAL A 2 17.50 -18.49 -9.21
C VAL A 2 17.33 -17.90 -10.60
N ILE A 3 16.10 -17.54 -11.01
CA ILE A 3 15.82 -16.88 -12.30
C ILE A 3 16.60 -15.56 -12.43
N GLY A 4 16.66 -14.75 -11.38
CA GLY A 4 17.42 -13.49 -11.38
C GLY A 4 18.92 -13.71 -11.59
N VAL A 5 19.50 -14.73 -10.93
CA VAL A 5 20.91 -15.10 -11.12
C VAL A 5 21.15 -15.57 -12.56
N VAL A 6 20.27 -16.43 -13.10
CA VAL A 6 20.37 -16.92 -14.47
C VAL A 6 20.26 -15.76 -15.48
N VAL A 7 19.32 -14.85 -15.31
CA VAL A 7 19.17 -13.66 -16.18
C VAL A 7 20.42 -12.77 -16.10
N ALA A 8 20.96 -12.53 -14.90
CA ALA A 8 22.19 -11.76 -14.74
C ALA A 8 23.39 -12.41 -15.41
N LEU A 9 23.53 -13.74 -15.32
CA LEU A 9 24.57 -14.50 -16.01
C LEU A 9 24.43 -14.42 -17.53
N VAL A 10 23.21 -14.63 -18.05
CA VAL A 10 22.95 -14.53 -19.50
C VAL A 10 23.20 -13.09 -19.99
N ALA A 11 22.76 -12.07 -19.26
CA ALA A 11 23.01 -10.68 -19.62
C ALA A 11 24.51 -10.33 -19.63
N SER A 12 25.31 -10.91 -18.72
CA SER A 12 26.76 -10.71 -18.69
C SER A 12 27.48 -11.36 -19.85
N LEU A 13 26.96 -12.50 -20.36
CA LEU A 13 27.49 -13.17 -21.56
C LEU A 13 27.19 -12.40 -22.85
N VAL A 14 26.08 -11.66 -22.88
CA VAL A 14 25.67 -10.85 -24.04
C VAL A 14 26.37 -9.49 -24.07
N LYS A 15 26.62 -8.87 -22.91
CA LYS A 15 27.40 -7.63 -22.81
C LYS A 15 28.89 -7.96 -22.71
N LYS A 16 29.64 -7.70 -23.77
CA LYS A 16 31.09 -7.88 -23.85
C LYS A 16 31.94 -7.07 -22.84
N ASP A 17 31.36 -6.23 -22.02
CA ASP A 17 32.06 -5.30 -21.12
C ASP A 17 32.24 -5.77 -19.66
N GLY A 18 31.98 -7.03 -19.36
CA GLY A 18 32.16 -7.52 -17.99
C GLY A 18 32.07 -9.04 -17.92
N SER A 19 33.21 -9.71 -17.94
CA SER A 19 33.27 -11.14 -17.61
C SER A 19 32.88 -11.30 -16.12
N PHE A 20 31.69 -11.84 -15.86
CA PHE A 20 31.29 -12.27 -14.52
C PHE A 20 32.25 -13.39 -14.07
N THR A 21 33.08 -13.12 -13.09
CA THR A 21 33.98 -14.12 -12.55
C THR A 21 33.30 -14.88 -11.41
N PRO A 22 33.71 -16.13 -11.10
CA PRO A 22 33.20 -16.83 -9.93
C PRO A 22 33.38 -16.05 -8.62
N LYS A 23 34.40 -15.18 -8.54
CA LYS A 23 34.62 -14.28 -7.40
C LYS A 23 33.52 -13.24 -7.25
N ASP A 24 32.99 -12.74 -8.35
CA ASP A 24 31.89 -11.74 -8.34
C ASP A 24 30.59 -12.36 -7.82
N ILE A 25 30.37 -13.65 -8.14
CA ILE A 25 29.22 -14.40 -7.59
C ILE A 25 29.36 -14.56 -6.07
N ILE A 26 30.53 -14.96 -5.61
CA ILE A 26 30.79 -15.10 -4.15
C ILE A 26 30.68 -13.74 -3.47
N GLY A 27 31.22 -12.67 -4.06
CA GLY A 27 31.10 -11.30 -3.52
C GLY A 27 29.66 -10.82 -3.48
N ALA A 28 28.85 -11.11 -4.50
CA ALA A 28 27.43 -10.79 -4.52
C ALA A 28 26.64 -11.58 -3.44
N MET A 29 26.95 -12.85 -3.24
CA MET A 29 26.35 -13.66 -2.18
C MET A 29 26.73 -13.13 -0.78
N GLU A 30 28.00 -12.76 -0.58
CA GLU A 30 28.48 -12.17 0.68
C GLU A 30 27.77 -10.82 0.95
N ALA A 31 27.70 -9.95 -0.03
CA ALA A 31 26.99 -8.67 0.08
C ALA A 31 25.50 -8.86 0.38
N GLY A 32 24.86 -9.81 -0.31
CA GLY A 32 23.47 -10.17 -0.07
C GLY A 32 23.25 -10.71 1.34
N ALA A 33 24.11 -11.60 1.82
CA ALA A 33 24.05 -12.13 3.17
C ALA A 33 24.22 -11.03 4.24
N LYS A 34 25.19 -10.13 4.06
CA LYS A 34 25.39 -8.97 4.94
C LYS A 34 24.17 -8.06 4.99
N SER A 35 23.55 -7.77 3.85
CA SER A 35 22.33 -6.98 3.78
C SER A 35 21.14 -7.67 4.47
N ALA A 36 21.05 -9.00 4.37
CA ALA A 36 19.98 -9.78 4.99
C ALA A 36 20.06 -9.80 6.53
N VAL A 37 21.26 -9.65 7.13
CA VAL A 37 21.43 -9.65 8.59
C VAL A 37 20.60 -8.55 9.26
N GLY A 38 20.62 -7.34 8.72
CA GLY A 38 19.85 -6.22 9.29
C GLY A 38 18.34 -6.49 9.29
N VAL A 39 17.82 -7.05 8.19
CA VAL A 39 16.41 -7.44 8.07
C VAL A 39 16.07 -8.59 9.03
N ALA A 40 16.94 -9.61 9.14
CA ALA A 40 16.75 -10.73 10.05
C ALA A 40 16.71 -10.27 11.52
N CYS A 41 17.62 -9.40 11.93
CA CYS A 41 17.62 -8.81 13.28
C CYS A 41 16.33 -8.00 13.55
N ALA A 42 15.90 -7.18 12.60
CA ALA A 42 14.66 -6.42 12.74
C ALA A 42 13.43 -7.34 12.84
N CYS A 43 13.38 -8.42 12.05
CA CYS A 43 12.30 -9.42 12.13
C CYS A 43 12.33 -10.18 13.47
N ALA A 44 13.52 -10.50 13.99
CA ALA A 44 13.64 -11.14 15.31
C ALA A 44 13.12 -10.22 16.43
N CYS A 45 13.49 -8.93 16.42
CA CYS A 45 12.95 -7.94 17.36
C CYS A 45 11.44 -7.80 17.23
N ALA A 46 10.92 -7.72 15.99
CA ALA A 46 9.48 -7.69 15.73
C ALA A 46 8.78 -8.95 16.27
N GLY A 47 9.38 -10.13 16.09
CA GLY A 47 8.88 -11.39 16.63
C GLY A 47 8.78 -11.39 18.15
N MET A 48 9.76 -10.82 18.86
CA MET A 48 9.70 -10.65 20.32
C MET A 48 8.54 -9.75 20.74
N ILE A 49 8.36 -8.61 20.05
CA ILE A 49 7.23 -7.70 20.30
C ILE A 49 5.90 -8.44 20.09
N VAL A 50 5.75 -9.16 18.98
CA VAL A 50 4.55 -9.94 18.68
C VAL A 50 4.30 -11.00 19.76
N GLY A 51 5.35 -11.70 20.21
CA GLY A 51 5.26 -12.67 21.31
C GLY A 51 4.66 -12.04 22.56
N VAL A 52 5.18 -10.89 22.99
CA VAL A 52 4.67 -10.14 24.15
C VAL A 52 3.23 -9.68 23.92
N VAL A 53 2.94 -9.08 22.77
CA VAL A 53 1.60 -8.58 22.43
C VAL A 53 0.56 -9.71 22.44
N THR A 54 0.94 -10.89 21.92
CA THR A 54 0.05 -12.06 21.85
C THR A 54 -0.18 -12.66 23.25
N LEU A 55 0.90 -12.87 24.04
CA LEU A 55 0.82 -13.44 25.38
C LEU A 55 0.03 -12.55 26.35
N THR A 56 0.16 -11.23 26.23
CA THR A 56 -0.55 -10.26 27.08
C THR A 56 -1.96 -9.94 26.59
N GLY A 57 -2.34 -10.35 25.40
CA GLY A 57 -3.59 -9.94 24.75
C GLY A 57 -3.66 -8.44 24.43
N PHE A 58 -2.52 -7.73 24.47
CA PHE A 58 -2.44 -6.28 24.30
C PHE A 58 -2.95 -5.84 22.92
N GLY A 59 -2.70 -6.64 21.87
CA GLY A 59 -3.22 -6.36 20.53
C GLY A 59 -4.75 -6.30 20.48
N LEU A 60 -5.43 -7.23 21.17
CA LEU A 60 -6.88 -7.22 21.25
C LEU A 60 -7.41 -6.00 22.01
N LYS A 61 -6.72 -5.57 23.08
CA LYS A 61 -7.09 -4.36 23.83
C LYS A 61 -6.93 -3.10 22.99
N ILE A 62 -5.86 -2.98 22.20
CA ILE A 62 -5.69 -1.87 21.24
C ILE A 62 -6.82 -1.88 20.22
N ALA A 63 -7.15 -3.04 19.65
CA ALA A 63 -8.25 -3.17 18.71
C ALA A 63 -9.59 -2.74 19.32
N GLU A 64 -9.86 -3.09 20.57
CA GLU A 64 -11.06 -2.66 21.31
C GLU A 64 -11.10 -1.15 21.51
N VAL A 65 -9.99 -0.55 21.91
CA VAL A 65 -9.89 0.92 22.08
C VAL A 65 -10.12 1.64 20.77
N ILE A 66 -9.54 1.16 19.66
CA ILE A 66 -9.77 1.73 18.33
C ILE A 66 -11.24 1.69 17.96
N VAL A 67 -11.91 0.53 18.14
CA VAL A 67 -13.33 0.36 17.82
C VAL A 67 -14.21 1.21 18.74
N LEU A 68 -13.85 1.32 20.03
CA LEU A 68 -14.56 2.15 21.02
C LEU A 68 -14.50 3.64 20.64
N ILE A 69 -13.31 4.15 20.34
CA ILE A 69 -13.12 5.55 19.90
C ILE A 69 -13.89 5.81 18.60
N ALA A 70 -13.87 4.84 17.69
CA ALA A 70 -14.60 4.89 16.43
C ALA A 70 -16.12 4.70 16.58
N GLN A 71 -16.61 4.46 17.80
CA GLN A 71 -18.03 4.18 18.10
C GLN A 71 -18.60 3.00 17.29
N GLY A 72 -17.78 2.00 16.99
CA GLY A 72 -18.17 0.84 16.18
C GLY A 72 -18.46 1.15 14.70
N LYS A 73 -18.14 2.34 14.22
CA LYS A 73 -18.35 2.74 12.82
C LYS A 73 -17.14 2.35 11.97
N LEU A 74 -17.38 1.77 10.79
CA LEU A 74 -16.34 1.25 9.91
C LEU A 74 -15.33 2.33 9.48
N ILE A 75 -15.79 3.43 8.90
CA ILE A 75 -14.90 4.47 8.35
C ILE A 75 -13.99 5.10 9.42
N PRO A 76 -14.49 5.53 10.60
CA PRO A 76 -13.61 6.01 11.67
C PRO A 76 -12.61 4.95 12.16
N THR A 77 -13.00 3.67 12.22
CA THR A 77 -12.08 2.59 12.59
C THR A 77 -10.96 2.45 11.56
N LEU A 78 -11.29 2.47 10.28
CA LEU A 78 -10.29 2.42 9.20
C LEU A 78 -9.34 3.63 9.27
N LEU A 79 -9.85 4.85 9.51
CA LEU A 79 -9.03 6.05 9.66
C LEU A 79 -8.05 5.94 10.83
N LEU A 80 -8.54 5.54 12.00
CA LEU A 80 -7.68 5.33 13.18
C LEU A 80 -6.65 4.23 12.94
N THR A 81 -7.05 3.14 12.30
CA THR A 81 -6.16 2.03 11.96
C THR A 81 -5.11 2.46 10.92
N MET A 82 -5.48 3.28 9.93
CA MET A 82 -4.55 3.87 8.97
C MET A 82 -3.48 4.69 9.70
N VAL A 83 -3.90 5.62 10.56
CA VAL A 83 -2.96 6.48 11.31
C VAL A 83 -2.04 5.63 12.19
N ALA A 84 -2.59 4.67 12.92
CA ALA A 84 -1.81 3.74 13.74
C ALA A 84 -0.81 2.94 12.88
N SER A 85 -1.24 2.43 11.72
CA SER A 85 -0.38 1.66 10.82
C SER A 85 0.74 2.50 10.24
N ILE A 86 0.49 3.74 9.87
CA ILE A 86 1.53 4.66 9.39
C ILE A 86 2.54 4.95 10.50
N ILE A 87 2.08 5.33 11.70
CA ILE A 87 2.96 5.67 12.83
C ILE A 87 3.82 4.46 13.25
N LEU A 88 3.21 3.30 13.43
CA LEU A 88 3.90 2.08 13.85
C LEU A 88 4.74 1.48 12.70
N GLY A 89 4.41 1.77 11.45
CA GLY A 89 5.14 1.32 10.27
C GLY A 89 6.41 2.12 9.98
N MET A 90 6.59 3.29 10.58
CA MET A 90 7.74 4.16 10.32
C MET A 90 9.06 3.51 10.75
N GLY A 91 10.03 3.49 9.85
CA GLY A 91 11.40 3.08 10.16
C GLY A 91 11.64 1.58 10.31
N LEU A 92 10.63 0.73 10.10
CA LEU A 92 10.77 -0.72 10.13
C LEU A 92 10.83 -1.32 8.71
N PRO A 93 11.59 -2.41 8.50
CA PRO A 93 11.51 -3.20 7.27
C PRO A 93 10.09 -3.73 7.05
N THR A 94 9.65 -3.84 5.80
CA THR A 94 8.26 -4.16 5.42
C THR A 94 7.74 -5.42 6.10
N THR A 95 8.53 -6.48 6.16
CA THR A 95 8.14 -7.74 6.81
C THR A 95 7.91 -7.55 8.31
N ALA A 96 8.83 -6.89 9.00
CA ALA A 96 8.75 -6.66 10.43
C ALA A 96 7.54 -5.78 10.80
N LYS A 97 7.34 -4.68 10.06
CA LYS A 97 6.19 -3.79 10.27
C LYS A 97 4.85 -4.51 10.06
N TYR A 98 4.74 -5.33 8.99
CA TYR A 98 3.52 -6.08 8.74
C TYR A 98 3.19 -7.06 9.87
N ILE A 99 4.18 -7.82 10.34
CA ILE A 99 3.98 -8.80 11.43
C ILE A 99 3.44 -8.10 12.69
N VAL A 100 4.05 -6.98 13.09
CA VAL A 100 3.59 -6.21 14.27
C VAL A 100 2.19 -5.64 14.04
N LEU A 101 1.99 -4.98 12.91
CA LEU A 101 0.71 -4.32 12.60
C LEU A 101 -0.44 -5.31 12.47
N ALA A 102 -0.19 -6.49 11.87
CA ALA A 102 -1.22 -7.51 11.71
C ALA A 102 -1.77 -7.99 13.06
N THR A 103 -0.91 -8.16 14.06
CA THR A 103 -1.36 -8.61 15.39
C THR A 103 -2.14 -7.53 16.17
N MET A 104 -1.85 -6.25 15.92
CA MET A 104 -2.44 -5.14 16.68
C MET A 104 -3.65 -4.51 15.99
N ALA A 105 -3.67 -4.43 14.68
CA ALA A 105 -4.63 -3.62 13.94
C ALA A 105 -5.65 -4.45 13.13
N VAL A 106 -5.29 -5.64 12.63
CA VAL A 106 -6.25 -6.53 11.93
C VAL A 106 -7.49 -6.83 12.77
N PRO A 107 -7.36 -7.18 14.08
CA PRO A 107 -8.53 -7.48 14.89
C PRO A 107 -9.53 -6.32 15.00
N ALA A 108 -9.08 -5.06 14.92
CA ALA A 108 -9.98 -3.91 14.96
C ALA A 108 -10.90 -3.86 13.74
N ILE A 109 -10.37 -4.16 12.55
CA ILE A 109 -11.10 -4.11 11.29
C ILE A 109 -12.01 -5.34 11.15
N THR A 110 -11.52 -6.52 11.49
CA THR A 110 -12.28 -7.77 11.35
C THR A 110 -13.45 -7.87 12.33
N LYS A 111 -13.36 -7.27 13.52
CA LYS A 111 -14.48 -7.15 14.47
C LYS A 111 -15.70 -6.41 13.87
N LEU A 112 -15.50 -5.59 12.85
CA LEU A 112 -16.57 -4.87 12.15
C LEU A 112 -17.09 -5.61 10.91
N GLY A 113 -16.75 -6.89 10.75
CA GLY A 113 -17.25 -7.73 9.67
C GLY A 113 -16.49 -7.62 8.35
N VAL A 114 -15.36 -6.89 8.32
CA VAL A 114 -14.49 -6.86 7.14
C VAL A 114 -13.81 -8.20 6.96
N ASN A 115 -13.75 -8.69 5.72
CA ASN A 115 -13.07 -9.95 5.44
C ASN A 115 -11.58 -9.89 5.78
N LEU A 116 -11.03 -11.04 6.19
CA LEU A 116 -9.66 -11.16 6.68
C LEU A 116 -8.62 -10.70 5.65
N MET A 117 -8.82 -11.03 4.38
CA MET A 117 -7.89 -10.67 3.29
C MET A 117 -7.82 -9.15 3.12
N SER A 118 -8.98 -8.47 3.04
CA SER A 118 -9.03 -7.01 2.94
C SER A 118 -8.41 -6.32 4.15
N ALA A 119 -8.64 -6.85 5.37
CA ALA A 119 -8.05 -6.29 6.58
C ALA A 119 -6.52 -6.39 6.59
N HIS A 120 -5.97 -7.55 6.22
CA HIS A 120 -4.53 -7.74 6.11
C HIS A 120 -3.89 -6.88 5.02
N LEU A 121 -4.52 -6.80 3.84
CA LEU A 121 -4.04 -5.95 2.75
C LEU A 121 -4.12 -4.46 3.12
N PHE A 122 -5.17 -4.03 3.81
CA PHE A 122 -5.30 -2.65 4.29
C PHE A 122 -4.12 -2.24 5.16
N ILE A 123 -3.77 -3.09 6.11
CA ILE A 123 -2.68 -2.83 7.06
C ILE A 123 -1.31 -2.91 6.39
N LEU A 124 -1.09 -3.92 5.55
CA LEU A 124 0.13 -4.04 4.76
C LEU A 124 0.34 -2.79 3.90
N TYR A 125 -0.72 -2.33 3.24
CA TYR A 125 -0.68 -1.18 2.34
C TYR A 125 -0.26 0.10 3.07
N PHE A 126 -0.90 0.41 4.21
CA PHE A 126 -0.53 1.59 5.01
C PHE A 126 0.83 1.44 5.69
N GLY A 127 1.23 0.23 6.03
CA GLY A 127 2.59 -0.05 6.47
C GLY A 127 3.64 0.31 5.40
N VAL A 128 3.38 -0.01 4.13
CA VAL A 128 4.27 0.32 3.00
C VAL A 128 4.24 1.81 2.67
N VAL A 129 3.06 2.42 2.64
CA VAL A 129 2.88 3.86 2.36
C VAL A 129 3.57 4.74 3.41
N ALA A 130 3.80 4.24 4.63
CA ALA A 130 4.60 4.93 5.64
C ALA A 130 6.01 5.31 5.14
N ASP A 131 6.59 4.54 4.21
CA ASP A 131 7.93 4.79 3.66
C ASP A 131 8.00 5.98 2.69
N VAL A 132 6.86 6.48 2.23
CA VAL A 132 6.75 7.71 1.42
C VAL A 132 6.05 8.85 2.17
N THR A 133 5.66 8.62 3.44
CA THR A 133 4.92 9.59 4.26
C THR A 133 5.86 10.38 5.17
N PRO A 134 5.93 11.71 5.07
CA PRO A 134 6.67 12.53 6.04
C PRO A 134 6.13 12.33 7.46
N PRO A 135 6.96 12.43 8.51
CA PRO A 135 8.34 12.96 8.51
C PRO A 135 9.43 11.94 8.20
N VAL A 136 9.13 10.64 8.10
CA VAL A 136 10.15 9.59 7.93
C VAL A 136 10.48 9.34 6.46
N ALA A 137 9.50 9.16 5.60
CA ALA A 137 9.58 9.11 4.12
C ALA A 137 10.90 8.51 3.55
N LEU A 138 11.34 7.35 4.08
CA LEU A 138 12.68 6.79 3.82
C LEU A 138 12.99 6.63 2.34
N ALA A 139 12.02 6.13 1.56
CA ALA A 139 12.19 5.92 0.12
C ALA A 139 12.37 7.25 -0.62
N ALA A 140 11.58 8.27 -0.26
CA ALA A 140 11.69 9.61 -0.86
C ALA A 140 13.01 10.29 -0.48
N TYR A 141 13.49 10.11 0.74
CA TYR A 141 14.76 10.69 1.20
C TYR A 141 15.96 10.01 0.55
N ALA A 142 15.90 8.70 0.34
CA ALA A 142 16.93 7.99 -0.43
C ALA A 142 16.99 8.51 -1.88
N GLY A 143 15.86 8.69 -2.54
CA GLY A 143 15.77 9.30 -3.87
C GLY A 143 16.29 10.74 -3.89
N ALA A 144 15.98 11.54 -2.87
CA ALA A 144 16.49 12.90 -2.73
C ALA A 144 18.01 12.93 -2.61
N GLY A 145 18.60 11.99 -1.86
CA GLY A 145 20.04 11.84 -1.71
C GLY A 145 20.75 11.55 -3.04
N ILE A 146 20.17 10.66 -3.85
CA ILE A 146 20.68 10.35 -5.20
C ILE A 146 20.57 11.56 -6.14
N ALA A 147 19.45 12.27 -6.09
CA ALA A 147 19.18 13.43 -6.95
C ALA A 147 19.87 14.73 -6.46
N GLY A 148 20.52 14.74 -5.29
CA GLY A 148 21.08 15.96 -4.69
C GLY A 148 20.02 17.00 -4.31
N SER A 149 18.77 16.57 -4.06
CA SER A 149 17.63 17.46 -3.80
C SER A 149 17.32 17.57 -2.29
N ASN A 150 16.47 18.55 -1.92
CA ASN A 150 16.07 18.70 -0.52
C ASN A 150 15.11 17.56 -0.10
N SER A 151 15.53 16.76 0.88
CA SER A 151 14.81 15.56 1.33
C SER A 151 13.37 15.86 1.75
N MET A 152 13.12 16.91 2.56
CA MET A 152 11.76 17.22 3.03
C MET A 152 10.83 17.64 1.89
N LYS A 153 11.32 18.47 0.96
CA LYS A 153 10.55 18.87 -0.23
C LYS A 153 10.22 17.68 -1.11
N THR A 154 11.19 16.78 -1.30
CA THR A 154 11.00 15.53 -2.06
C THR A 154 10.00 14.62 -1.36
N GLY A 155 10.06 14.48 -0.03
CA GLY A 155 9.10 13.71 0.76
C GLY A 155 7.68 14.25 0.64
N VAL A 156 7.50 15.57 0.73
CA VAL A 156 6.17 16.20 0.55
C VAL A 156 5.64 15.98 -0.87
N GLN A 157 6.51 16.04 -1.88
CA GLN A 157 6.09 15.78 -3.26
C GLN A 157 5.75 14.29 -3.49
N ALA A 158 6.53 13.38 -2.93
CA ALA A 158 6.24 11.95 -2.96
C ALA A 158 4.88 11.62 -2.29
N PHE A 159 4.60 12.25 -1.13
CA PHE A 159 3.31 12.12 -0.46
C PHE A 159 2.15 12.62 -1.31
N LYS A 160 2.29 13.76 -1.99
CA LYS A 160 1.26 14.27 -2.91
C LYS A 160 0.99 13.30 -4.06
N LEU A 161 2.04 12.78 -4.69
CA LEU A 161 1.91 11.79 -5.77
C LEU A 161 1.26 10.48 -5.27
N ALA A 162 1.52 10.10 -4.02
CA ALA A 162 0.96 8.91 -3.41
C ALA A 162 -0.48 9.07 -2.90
N ILE A 163 -1.14 10.25 -3.08
CA ILE A 163 -2.45 10.52 -2.47
C ILE A 163 -3.52 9.48 -2.89
N GLY A 164 -3.48 9.03 -4.14
CA GLY A 164 -4.35 7.96 -4.63
C GLY A 164 -4.17 6.65 -3.86
N ALA A 165 -2.95 6.37 -3.43
CA ALA A 165 -2.62 5.20 -2.64
C ALA A 165 -3.29 5.19 -1.26
N PHE A 166 -3.63 6.35 -0.71
CA PHE A 166 -4.35 6.44 0.56
C PHE A 166 -5.84 6.10 0.45
N ILE A 167 -6.40 6.14 -0.73
CA ILE A 167 -7.84 5.94 -0.97
C ILE A 167 -8.13 4.49 -1.35
N ILE A 168 -7.28 3.87 -2.17
CA ILE A 168 -7.47 2.50 -2.67
C ILE A 168 -7.77 1.47 -1.56
N PRO A 169 -7.07 1.47 -0.39
CA PRO A 169 -7.37 0.51 0.67
C PRO A 169 -8.78 0.61 1.24
N TYR A 170 -9.35 1.81 1.32
CA TYR A 170 -10.73 1.97 1.75
C TYR A 170 -11.71 1.35 0.76
N ILE A 171 -11.41 1.47 -0.54
CA ILE A 171 -12.28 0.95 -1.59
C ILE A 171 -12.32 -0.56 -1.55
N PHE A 172 -11.17 -1.25 -1.50
CA PHE A 172 -11.19 -2.72 -1.47
C PHE A 172 -11.67 -3.30 -0.13
N VAL A 173 -11.67 -2.53 0.96
CA VAL A 173 -12.34 -2.93 2.20
C VAL A 173 -13.86 -2.86 2.05
N ILE A 174 -14.37 -1.82 1.39
CA ILE A 174 -15.80 -1.65 1.14
C ILE A 174 -16.26 -2.61 0.03
N ASN A 175 -15.45 -2.76 -1.01
CA ASN A 175 -15.71 -3.65 -2.13
C ASN A 175 -14.52 -4.57 -2.43
N PRO A 176 -14.53 -5.80 -1.92
CA PRO A 176 -13.46 -6.77 -2.11
C PRO A 176 -13.24 -7.23 -3.58
N HIS A 177 -14.16 -6.95 -4.49
CA HIS A 177 -14.01 -7.30 -5.90
C HIS A 177 -12.77 -6.64 -6.54
N LEU A 178 -12.34 -5.49 -6.02
CA LEU A 178 -11.11 -4.82 -6.48
C LEU A 178 -9.85 -5.67 -6.25
N ILE A 179 -9.85 -6.50 -5.23
CA ILE A 179 -8.79 -7.47 -4.93
C ILE A 179 -9.13 -8.88 -5.40
N MET A 180 -10.09 -9.00 -6.33
CA MET A 180 -10.55 -10.26 -6.92
C MET A 180 -11.12 -11.27 -5.90
N VAL A 181 -11.62 -10.80 -4.76
CA VAL A 181 -12.28 -11.63 -3.75
C VAL A 181 -13.79 -11.47 -3.89
N ASP A 182 -14.50 -12.57 -4.14
CA ASP A 182 -15.96 -12.60 -4.18
C ASP A 182 -16.53 -12.76 -2.78
N SER A 183 -16.11 -13.82 -2.08
CA SER A 183 -16.55 -14.12 -0.72
C SER A 183 -15.48 -14.87 0.05
N VAL A 184 -15.54 -14.77 1.37
CA VAL A 184 -14.66 -15.53 2.28
C VAL A 184 -15.56 -16.36 3.19
N VAL A 185 -15.45 -17.69 3.10
CA VAL A 185 -16.19 -18.63 3.93
C VAL A 185 -15.22 -19.40 4.82
N GLY A 186 -15.16 -19.05 6.10
CA GLY A 186 -14.17 -19.59 7.03
C GLY A 186 -12.75 -19.22 6.61
N THR A 187 -11.93 -20.21 6.25
CA THR A 187 -10.55 -20.03 5.75
C THR A 187 -10.43 -20.07 4.22
N THR A 188 -11.53 -20.38 3.52
CA THR A 188 -11.54 -20.46 2.05
C THR A 188 -11.88 -19.12 1.44
N VAL A 189 -11.05 -18.69 0.48
CA VAL A 189 -11.27 -17.48 -0.31
C VAL A 189 -11.83 -17.91 -1.66
N ASN A 190 -13.03 -17.47 -1.98
CA ASN A 190 -13.60 -17.63 -3.30
C ASN A 190 -13.12 -16.48 -4.18
N TRP A 191 -12.36 -16.82 -5.20
CA TRP A 191 -11.79 -15.83 -6.12
C TRP A 191 -12.78 -15.46 -7.21
N LEU A 192 -12.91 -14.16 -7.44
CA LEU A 192 -13.65 -13.64 -8.58
C LEU A 192 -12.89 -13.96 -9.88
N PRO A 193 -13.53 -14.47 -10.94
CA PRO A 193 -12.85 -14.66 -12.23
C PRO A 193 -12.36 -13.32 -12.77
N VAL A 194 -11.18 -13.33 -13.40
CA VAL A 194 -10.51 -12.11 -13.92
C VAL A 194 -11.45 -11.30 -14.82
N THR A 195 -12.25 -11.98 -15.65
CA THR A 195 -13.21 -11.32 -16.55
C THR A 195 -14.26 -10.50 -15.84
N ALA A 196 -14.70 -10.92 -14.64
CA ALA A 196 -15.66 -10.20 -13.83
C ALA A 196 -15.01 -9.07 -12.99
N ALA A 197 -13.73 -9.21 -12.64
CA ALA A 197 -12.99 -8.17 -11.93
C ALA A 197 -12.49 -7.04 -12.85
N LEU A 198 -12.32 -7.33 -14.15
CA LEU A 198 -11.72 -6.42 -15.13
C LEU A 198 -12.43 -5.05 -15.22
N PRO A 199 -13.76 -4.94 -15.27
CA PRO A 199 -14.45 -3.65 -15.26
C PRO A 199 -14.13 -2.82 -14.00
N THR A 200 -14.22 -3.44 -12.82
CA THR A 200 -13.93 -2.78 -11.53
C THR A 200 -12.49 -2.30 -11.45
N ILE A 201 -11.54 -3.07 -11.94
CA ILE A 201 -10.12 -2.68 -11.98
C ILE A 201 -9.93 -1.52 -12.96
N ALA A 202 -10.56 -1.56 -14.14
CA ALA A 202 -10.44 -0.51 -15.14
C ALA A 202 -11.01 0.82 -14.64
N THR A 203 -12.21 0.82 -14.05
CA THR A 203 -12.81 2.03 -13.48
C THR A 203 -12.01 2.57 -12.31
N ALA A 204 -11.47 1.71 -11.44
CA ALA A 204 -10.59 2.10 -10.34
C ALA A 204 -9.27 2.73 -10.84
N LEU A 205 -8.67 2.21 -11.91
CA LEU A 205 -7.47 2.82 -12.51
C LEU A 205 -7.77 4.22 -13.06
N ILE A 206 -8.86 4.38 -13.79
CA ILE A 206 -9.27 5.70 -14.31
C ILE A 206 -9.56 6.66 -13.15
N GLY A 207 -10.30 6.21 -12.13
CA GLY A 207 -10.57 7.00 -10.93
C GLY A 207 -9.30 7.45 -10.21
N THR A 208 -8.28 6.59 -10.13
CA THR A 208 -6.98 6.93 -9.52
C THR A 208 -6.24 7.98 -10.35
N VAL A 209 -6.27 7.90 -11.68
CA VAL A 209 -5.70 8.93 -12.58
C VAL A 209 -6.42 10.26 -12.39
N CYS A 210 -7.74 10.26 -12.25
CA CYS A 210 -8.52 11.46 -11.95
C CYS A 210 -8.12 12.11 -10.61
N LEU A 211 -7.89 11.29 -9.56
CA LEU A 211 -7.38 11.78 -8.27
C LEU A 211 -6.00 12.41 -8.40
N ALA A 212 -5.08 11.74 -9.09
CA ALA A 212 -3.73 12.26 -9.32
C ALA A 212 -3.78 13.60 -10.08
N GLY A 213 -4.59 13.68 -11.15
CA GLY A 213 -4.80 14.91 -11.91
C GLY A 213 -5.40 16.05 -11.07
N THR A 214 -6.28 15.73 -10.12
CA THR A 214 -6.85 16.71 -9.19
C THR A 214 -5.78 17.31 -8.28
N VAL A 215 -4.89 16.47 -7.73
CA VAL A 215 -3.85 16.88 -6.78
C VAL A 215 -2.78 17.73 -7.47
N GLU A 216 -2.32 17.27 -8.64
CA GLU A 216 -1.31 17.97 -9.45
C GLU A 216 -1.89 19.18 -10.21
N ALA A 217 -3.22 19.36 -10.20
CA ALA A 217 -3.94 20.38 -10.97
C ALA A 217 -3.65 20.30 -12.49
N TYR A 218 -3.37 19.10 -12.97
CA TYR A 218 -3.02 18.82 -14.35
C TYR A 218 -3.52 17.42 -14.76
N LEU A 219 -4.19 17.31 -15.92
CA LEU A 219 -4.55 16.01 -16.50
C LEU A 219 -3.98 15.93 -17.93
N PHE A 220 -4.61 16.56 -18.90
CA PHE A 220 -4.09 16.79 -20.27
C PHE A 220 -3.71 18.26 -20.48
N GLY A 221 -4.03 19.11 -19.51
CA GLY A 221 -3.75 20.55 -19.46
C GLY A 221 -3.89 21.04 -18.03
N LYS A 222 -3.62 22.33 -17.80
CA LYS A 222 -3.80 22.95 -16.47
C LYS A 222 -5.30 23.01 -16.11
N LEU A 223 -5.66 22.42 -14.98
CA LEU A 223 -7.03 22.36 -14.50
C LEU A 223 -7.41 23.63 -13.71
N ARG A 224 -8.58 24.19 -14.01
CA ARG A 224 -9.20 25.26 -13.22
C ARG A 224 -9.78 24.68 -11.92
N ALA A 225 -9.99 25.51 -10.90
CA ALA A 225 -10.48 25.07 -9.60
C ALA A 225 -11.82 24.29 -9.68
N TRP A 226 -12.76 24.72 -10.50
CA TRP A 226 -14.04 24.03 -10.67
C TRP A 226 -13.89 22.67 -11.38
N GLN A 227 -12.98 22.56 -12.36
CA GLN A 227 -12.67 21.29 -13.04
C GLN A 227 -12.07 20.26 -12.05
N ARG A 228 -11.24 20.72 -11.13
CA ARG A 228 -10.69 19.88 -10.05
C ARG A 228 -11.80 19.30 -9.15
N VAL A 229 -12.81 20.10 -8.82
CA VAL A 229 -13.96 19.63 -8.03
C VAL A 229 -14.75 18.56 -8.80
N ILE A 230 -15.02 18.79 -10.09
CA ILE A 230 -15.70 17.80 -10.94
C ILE A 230 -14.85 16.52 -11.05
N LEU A 231 -13.55 16.67 -11.19
CA LEU A 231 -12.64 15.52 -11.30
C LEU A 231 -12.56 14.70 -9.99
N VAL A 232 -12.71 15.34 -8.82
CA VAL A 232 -12.88 14.62 -7.55
C VAL A 232 -14.16 13.79 -7.57
N VAL A 233 -15.27 14.37 -8.00
CA VAL A 233 -16.56 13.65 -8.11
C VAL A 233 -16.45 12.48 -9.09
N ALA A 234 -15.80 12.70 -10.25
CA ALA A 234 -15.51 11.66 -11.23
C ALA A 234 -14.67 10.52 -10.60
N ALA A 235 -13.61 10.87 -9.87
CA ALA A 235 -12.74 9.91 -9.23
C ALA A 235 -13.49 9.03 -8.22
N PHE A 236 -14.23 9.63 -7.29
CA PHE A 236 -15.00 8.88 -6.31
C PHE A 236 -16.14 8.08 -6.94
N GLY A 237 -16.77 8.59 -8.01
CA GLY A 237 -17.77 7.85 -8.76
C GLY A 237 -17.22 6.58 -9.40
N LEU A 238 -16.03 6.66 -10.02
CA LEU A 238 -15.37 5.54 -10.68
C LEU A 238 -14.67 4.56 -9.71
N LEU A 239 -14.46 4.98 -8.47
CA LEU A 239 -13.87 4.15 -7.44
C LEU A 239 -14.92 3.31 -6.66
N ASP A 240 -16.21 3.70 -6.67
CA ASP A 240 -17.31 2.88 -6.14
C ASP A 240 -17.87 2.00 -7.27
N PRO A 241 -17.65 0.69 -7.26
CA PRO A 241 -17.96 -0.20 -8.41
C PRO A 241 -19.46 -0.53 -8.49
N LYS A 242 -20.26 0.49 -8.76
CA LYS A 242 -21.68 0.36 -9.09
C LYS A 242 -21.93 1.03 -10.43
N LEU A 243 -22.72 0.38 -11.27
CA LEU A 243 -23.02 0.85 -12.62
C LEU A 243 -23.50 2.33 -12.65
N LEU A 244 -24.24 2.76 -11.62
CA LEU A 244 -24.77 4.11 -11.52
C LEU A 244 -23.69 5.12 -11.15
N THR A 245 -22.79 4.77 -10.24
CA THR A 245 -21.65 5.61 -9.85
C THR A 245 -20.61 5.71 -10.96
N ASP A 246 -20.39 4.62 -11.71
CA ASP A 246 -19.55 4.59 -12.89
C ASP A 246 -20.08 5.54 -13.97
N ALA A 247 -21.40 5.52 -14.25
CA ALA A 247 -22.02 6.40 -15.22
C ALA A 247 -21.88 7.89 -14.82
N ILE A 248 -22.06 8.22 -13.54
CA ILE A 248 -21.83 9.57 -13.00
C ILE A 248 -20.35 9.95 -13.12
N GLY A 249 -19.45 9.04 -12.78
CA GLY A 249 -18.00 9.25 -12.85
C GLY A 249 -17.51 9.51 -14.26
N PHE A 250 -17.94 8.71 -15.24
CA PHE A 250 -17.63 8.95 -16.66
C PHE A 250 -18.26 10.24 -17.18
N GLY A 251 -19.52 10.54 -16.81
CA GLY A 251 -20.18 11.79 -17.16
C GLY A 251 -19.42 13.01 -16.65
N ALA A 252 -18.97 12.97 -15.39
CA ALA A 252 -18.17 14.04 -14.80
C ALA A 252 -16.78 14.17 -15.48
N LEU A 253 -16.14 13.03 -15.84
CA LEU A 253 -14.87 13.04 -16.54
C LEU A 253 -14.95 13.70 -17.93
N VAL A 254 -16.03 13.45 -18.66
CA VAL A 254 -16.27 14.06 -19.99
C VAL A 254 -16.48 15.58 -19.91
N LEU A 255 -16.98 16.07 -18.77
CA LEU A 255 -17.21 17.51 -18.53
C LEU A 255 -15.91 18.26 -18.12
N THR A 256 -14.81 17.54 -17.88
CA THR A 256 -13.55 18.13 -17.42
C THR A 256 -12.57 18.38 -18.54
#